data_9f397026372600181c082d2b436ea581
#
_entry.id   9f397026372600181c082d2b436ea581
#
_cell.length_a   1.000
_cell.length_b   1.000
_cell.length_c   1.000
_cell.angle_alpha   90.00
_cell.angle_beta   90.00
_cell.angle_gamma   90.00
#
_symmetry.space_group_name_H-M   'P 1'
#
loop_
_entity.id
_entity.type
_entity.pdbx_description
1 polymer ?
#
loop_
_entity_poly.entity_id
_entity_poly.type
_entity_poly.pdbx_seq_one_letter_code
_entity_poly.pdbx_strand_id
1 'polypeptide(L)'
;MKKTLLALTLLCTAASLLHAEKLVIKGSDTIGAKLVPQLAEEYKAQHPDVSFEIAAEGSTTGITAIIDGTAQIGMASRPTKATEVSAAAAKGVTFKETIIAFDGIAVIVNGGNAVSSLTKKQIEQIFSGDVTDWSAVGGKPGPISIYTRNTSSGTYSEFKELAMSKRDYAGSSQKLAGNEQIAAEVGKNPNGIGYVGLAYLGASGVKAVGVDGAVPTSANVQAKKYPFARPLYYYTNGTPAGEAARFVEFTLSPTGQQTVSKVGFVAIK
;
A
#
# COMPACT_ATOMS: atom_id res chain seq x y z
N MET A 1 8.93 -38.83 -72.81
CA MET A 1 8.11 -38.92 -71.52
C MET A 1 8.89 -38.14 -70.48
N LYS A 2 8.52 -36.88 -70.24
CA LYS A 2 9.16 -36.01 -69.21
C LYS A 2 8.31 -36.09 -67.95
N LYS A 3 8.88 -36.59 -66.83
CA LYS A 3 8.23 -36.62 -65.53
C LYS A 3 8.55 -35.31 -64.78
N THR A 4 7.53 -34.46 -64.63
CA THR A 4 7.64 -33.20 -63.86
C THR A 4 7.40 -33.57 -62.41
N LEU A 5 8.44 -33.37 -61.57
CA LEU A 5 8.38 -33.53 -60.13
C LEU A 5 7.87 -32.21 -59.51
N LEU A 6 6.67 -32.25 -58.93
CA LEU A 6 6.08 -31.10 -58.23
C LEU A 6 6.55 -31.14 -56.77
N ALA A 7 7.46 -30.25 -56.42
CA ALA A 7 7.92 -30.09 -55.02
C ALA A 7 6.88 -29.25 -54.24
N LEU A 8 6.17 -29.91 -53.33
CA LEU A 8 5.20 -29.26 -52.42
C LEU A 8 6.00 -28.72 -51.21
N THR A 9 6.27 -27.41 -51.21
CA THR A 9 6.92 -26.72 -50.08
C THR A 9 5.87 -26.52 -48.95
N LEU A 10 5.99 -27.30 -47.89
CA LEU A 10 5.16 -27.18 -46.70
C LEU A 10 5.66 -25.97 -45.89
N LEU A 11 4.94 -24.85 -45.96
CA LEU A 11 5.21 -23.65 -45.18
C LEU A 11 4.68 -23.89 -43.76
N CYS A 12 5.53 -24.38 -42.83
CA CYS A 12 5.20 -24.44 -41.40
C CYS A 12 5.18 -23.01 -40.85
N THR A 13 4.00 -22.40 -40.80
CA THR A 13 3.78 -21.23 -39.98
C THR A 13 3.82 -21.68 -38.52
N ALA A 14 4.93 -21.42 -37.81
CA ALA A 14 5.04 -21.51 -36.40
C ALA A 14 4.11 -20.45 -35.79
N ALA A 15 2.87 -20.85 -35.45
CA ALA A 15 2.03 -20.05 -34.59
C ALA A 15 2.74 -19.97 -33.24
N SER A 16 3.41 -18.85 -32.97
CA SER A 16 3.86 -18.52 -31.63
C SER A 16 2.60 -18.53 -30.73
N LEU A 17 2.45 -19.56 -29.88
CA LEU A 17 1.47 -19.55 -28.81
C LEU A 17 1.86 -18.36 -27.91
N LEU A 18 1.18 -17.24 -28.08
CA LEU A 18 1.21 -16.13 -27.11
C LEU A 18 0.72 -16.73 -25.79
N HIS A 19 1.67 -17.15 -24.96
CA HIS A 19 1.35 -17.46 -23.58
C HIS A 19 1.01 -16.14 -22.91
N ALA A 20 -0.22 -15.99 -22.46
CA ALA A 20 -0.60 -14.88 -21.60
C ALA A 20 0.36 -14.84 -20.41
N GLU A 21 1.21 -13.81 -20.35
CA GLU A 21 2.18 -13.68 -19.27
C GLU A 21 1.42 -13.27 -18.00
N LYS A 22 1.50 -14.10 -16.96
CA LYS A 22 0.82 -13.84 -15.69
C LYS A 22 1.76 -13.10 -14.74
N LEU A 23 1.41 -11.90 -14.35
CA LEU A 23 2.12 -11.10 -13.37
C LEU A 23 1.48 -11.23 -11.99
N VAL A 24 2.19 -11.86 -11.05
CA VAL A 24 1.75 -12.03 -9.66
C VAL A 24 2.31 -10.92 -8.79
N ILE A 25 1.43 -10.14 -8.17
CA ILE A 25 1.75 -8.99 -7.32
C ILE A 25 1.09 -9.20 -5.96
N LYS A 26 1.88 -9.29 -4.88
CA LYS A 26 1.36 -9.53 -3.53
C LYS A 26 1.85 -8.48 -2.55
N GLY A 27 1.08 -8.21 -1.51
CA GLY A 27 1.58 -7.43 -0.38
C GLY A 27 0.66 -6.37 0.18
N SER A 28 1.15 -5.14 0.29
CA SER A 28 0.51 -4.03 0.99
C SER A 28 -0.93 -3.77 0.56
N ASP A 29 -1.88 -3.86 1.47
CA ASP A 29 -3.27 -3.42 1.27
C ASP A 29 -3.35 -1.93 0.89
N THR A 30 -2.50 -1.07 1.48
CA THR A 30 -2.49 0.37 1.17
C THR A 30 -2.37 0.64 -0.33
N ILE A 31 -1.53 -0.13 -1.02
CA ILE A 31 -1.27 0.01 -2.45
C ILE A 31 -2.21 -0.90 -3.25
N GLY A 32 -2.33 -2.15 -2.82
CA GLY A 32 -2.95 -3.23 -3.58
C GLY A 32 -4.48 -3.19 -3.60
N ALA A 33 -5.13 -2.52 -2.65
CA ALA A 33 -6.60 -2.44 -2.66
C ALA A 33 -7.14 -1.35 -3.61
N LYS A 34 -6.34 -0.32 -3.94
CA LYS A 34 -6.81 0.78 -4.81
C LYS A 34 -5.88 1.10 -5.97
N LEU A 35 -4.57 1.28 -5.73
CA LEU A 35 -3.65 1.79 -6.76
C LEU A 35 -3.33 0.72 -7.80
N VAL A 36 -2.83 -0.44 -7.36
CA VAL A 36 -2.34 -1.47 -8.30
C VAL A 36 -3.44 -2.02 -9.22
N PRO A 37 -4.70 -2.24 -8.78
CA PRO A 37 -5.76 -2.62 -9.69
C PRO A 37 -6.01 -1.59 -10.80
N GLN A 38 -5.97 -0.28 -10.50
CA GLN A 38 -6.16 0.76 -11.51
C GLN A 38 -4.98 0.84 -12.48
N LEU A 39 -3.73 0.73 -11.97
CA LEU A 39 -2.55 0.63 -12.82
C LEU A 39 -2.60 -0.61 -13.73
N ALA A 40 -3.05 -1.75 -13.22
CA ALA A 40 -3.19 -2.98 -13.98
C ALA A 40 -4.24 -2.85 -15.09
N GLU A 41 -5.39 -2.23 -14.83
CA GLU A 41 -6.41 -1.98 -15.85
C GLU A 41 -5.91 -1.04 -16.96
N GLU A 42 -5.24 0.05 -16.61
CA GLU A 42 -4.66 0.97 -17.59
C GLU A 42 -3.53 0.30 -18.40
N TYR A 43 -2.72 -0.53 -17.75
CA TYR A 43 -1.67 -1.28 -18.40
C TYR A 43 -2.23 -2.30 -19.41
N LYS A 44 -3.26 -3.05 -19.02
CA LYS A 44 -3.95 -4.03 -19.88
C LYS A 44 -4.55 -3.42 -21.14
N ALA A 45 -4.96 -2.15 -21.09
CA ALA A 45 -5.46 -1.48 -22.30
C ALA A 45 -4.41 -1.41 -23.42
N GLN A 46 -3.12 -1.44 -23.09
CA GLN A 46 -1.99 -1.44 -24.04
C GLN A 46 -1.34 -2.84 -24.18
N HIS A 47 -1.59 -3.74 -23.23
CA HIS A 47 -1.01 -5.08 -23.14
C HIS A 47 -2.10 -6.13 -22.85
N PRO A 48 -3.03 -6.38 -23.81
CA PRO A 48 -4.24 -7.20 -23.55
C PRO A 48 -3.92 -8.67 -23.22
N ASP A 49 -2.74 -9.16 -23.61
CA ASP A 49 -2.30 -10.54 -23.35
C ASP A 49 -1.74 -10.75 -21.94
N VAL A 50 -1.62 -9.68 -21.11
CA VAL A 50 -1.12 -9.77 -19.74
C VAL A 50 -2.27 -10.03 -18.77
N SER A 51 -2.09 -11.00 -17.88
CA SER A 51 -3.00 -11.26 -16.78
C SER A 51 -2.35 -10.89 -15.43
N PHE A 52 -3.15 -10.43 -14.49
CA PHE A 52 -2.69 -10.03 -13.17
C PHE A 52 -3.31 -10.91 -12.08
N GLU A 53 -2.47 -11.34 -11.14
CA GLU A 53 -2.92 -11.86 -9.85
C GLU A 53 -2.47 -10.90 -8.76
N ILE A 54 -3.42 -10.21 -8.12
CA ILE A 54 -3.14 -9.19 -7.12
C ILE A 54 -3.71 -9.64 -5.77
N ALA A 55 -2.83 -9.77 -4.75
CA ALA A 55 -3.21 -10.09 -3.39
C ALA A 55 -2.75 -8.99 -2.41
N ALA A 56 -3.71 -8.36 -1.73
CA ALA A 56 -3.51 -7.17 -0.89
C ALA A 56 -3.64 -7.50 0.61
N GLU A 57 -2.72 -8.30 1.17
CA GLU A 57 -2.81 -8.90 2.51
C GLU A 57 -1.84 -8.31 3.55
N GLY A 58 -1.01 -7.36 3.14
CA GLY A 58 -0.05 -6.67 4.00
C GLY A 58 1.38 -6.74 3.48
N SER A 59 2.22 -5.76 3.87
CA SER A 59 3.59 -5.63 3.36
C SER A 59 4.46 -6.83 3.69
N THR A 60 4.28 -7.44 4.86
CA THR A 60 5.02 -8.65 5.25
C THR A 60 4.75 -9.80 4.27
N THR A 61 3.48 -10.00 3.87
CA THR A 61 3.10 -11.03 2.89
C THR A 61 3.78 -10.81 1.55
N GLY A 62 3.84 -9.56 1.05
CA GLY A 62 4.51 -9.23 -0.20
C GLY A 62 6.01 -9.47 -0.17
N ILE A 63 6.68 -9.04 0.90
CA ILE A 63 8.12 -9.26 1.09
C ILE A 63 8.43 -10.76 1.18
N THR A 64 7.63 -11.52 1.95
CA THR A 64 7.76 -12.98 2.03
C THR A 64 7.54 -13.65 0.67
N ALA A 65 6.57 -13.18 -0.12
CA ALA A 65 6.31 -13.74 -1.44
C ALA A 65 7.49 -13.56 -2.42
N ILE A 66 8.26 -12.47 -2.30
CA ILE A 66 9.51 -12.30 -3.06
C ILE A 66 10.59 -13.26 -2.56
N ILE A 67 10.74 -13.42 -1.24
CA ILE A 67 11.69 -14.38 -0.64
C ILE A 67 11.40 -15.82 -1.08
N ASP A 68 10.12 -16.16 -1.20
CA ASP A 68 9.66 -17.51 -1.54
C ASP A 68 9.52 -17.74 -3.05
N GLY A 69 9.75 -16.71 -3.88
CA GLY A 69 9.60 -16.77 -5.34
C GLY A 69 8.16 -16.97 -5.81
N THR A 70 7.15 -16.63 -4.99
CA THR A 70 5.71 -16.79 -5.29
C THR A 70 5.05 -15.52 -5.82
N ALA A 71 5.79 -14.45 -6.01
CA ALA A 71 5.40 -13.24 -6.70
C ALA A 71 6.59 -12.62 -7.43
N GLN A 72 6.31 -11.91 -8.53
CA GLN A 72 7.33 -11.14 -9.25
C GLN A 72 7.48 -9.74 -8.65
N ILE A 73 6.41 -9.18 -8.07
CA ILE A 73 6.43 -7.87 -7.42
C ILE A 73 5.82 -8.00 -6.01
N GLY A 74 6.57 -7.59 -5.00
CA GLY A 74 6.12 -7.44 -3.62
C GLY A 74 5.76 -5.99 -3.33
N MET A 75 4.51 -5.70 -2.99
CA MET A 75 4.07 -4.38 -2.57
C MET A 75 4.36 -4.15 -1.08
N ALA A 76 4.95 -3.02 -0.74
CA ALA A 76 5.14 -2.64 0.65
C ALA A 76 4.90 -1.15 0.91
N SER A 77 4.37 -0.84 2.09
CA SER A 77 4.17 0.52 2.60
C SER A 77 5.06 0.80 3.83
N ARG A 78 6.21 0.14 3.85
CA ARG A 78 7.34 0.30 4.76
C ARG A 78 8.61 -0.25 4.12
N PRO A 79 9.79 0.14 4.59
CA PRO A 79 11.04 -0.52 4.24
C PRO A 79 11.05 -2.01 4.67
N THR A 80 11.95 -2.80 4.08
CA THR A 80 12.24 -4.15 4.58
C THR A 80 12.86 -4.10 5.98
N LYS A 81 12.59 -5.12 6.79
CA LYS A 81 13.21 -5.30 8.11
C LYS A 81 14.54 -6.04 7.96
N ALA A 82 15.46 -5.84 8.90
CA ALA A 82 16.75 -6.56 8.91
C ALA A 82 16.56 -8.09 8.89
N THR A 83 15.55 -8.61 9.60
CA THR A 83 15.20 -10.03 9.60
C THR A 83 14.72 -10.54 8.24
N GLU A 84 14.01 -9.71 7.47
CA GLU A 84 13.55 -10.03 6.12
C GLU A 84 14.72 -10.03 5.13
N VAL A 85 15.63 -9.06 5.27
CA VAL A 85 16.87 -9.01 4.46
C VAL A 85 17.74 -10.25 4.73
N SER A 86 17.91 -10.64 6.00
CA SER A 86 18.66 -11.85 6.36
C SER A 86 18.00 -13.11 5.82
N ALA A 87 16.67 -13.22 5.89
CA ALA A 87 15.93 -14.36 5.34
C ALA A 87 16.03 -14.43 3.81
N ALA A 88 15.99 -13.28 3.12
CA ALA A 88 16.19 -13.18 1.69
C ALA A 88 17.59 -13.66 1.29
N ALA A 89 18.63 -13.17 1.97
CA ALA A 89 20.02 -13.58 1.72
C ALA A 89 20.23 -15.08 1.90
N ALA A 90 19.62 -15.69 2.91
CA ALA A 90 19.69 -17.15 3.16
C ALA A 90 19.08 -17.98 2.02
N LYS A 91 18.18 -17.39 1.20
CA LYS A 91 17.58 -18.02 0.02
C LYS A 91 18.18 -17.50 -1.31
N GLY A 92 19.27 -16.75 -1.28
CA GLY A 92 19.91 -16.19 -2.48
C GLY A 92 19.09 -15.07 -3.13
N VAL A 93 18.14 -14.49 -2.41
CA VAL A 93 17.31 -13.38 -2.88
C VAL A 93 17.97 -12.05 -2.49
N THR A 94 18.08 -11.14 -3.44
CA THR A 94 18.56 -9.77 -3.22
C THR A 94 17.45 -8.78 -3.58
N PHE A 95 16.92 -8.08 -2.60
CA PHE A 95 15.87 -7.10 -2.86
C PHE A 95 16.35 -5.94 -3.72
N LYS A 96 15.64 -5.69 -4.81
CA LYS A 96 15.66 -4.41 -5.51
C LYS A 96 14.43 -3.62 -5.05
N GLU A 97 14.68 -2.50 -4.41
CA GLU A 97 13.67 -1.55 -3.98
C GLU A 97 13.37 -0.53 -5.06
N THR A 98 12.09 -0.25 -5.29
CA THR A 98 11.63 0.81 -6.19
C THR A 98 10.56 1.62 -5.48
N ILE A 99 10.82 2.92 -5.22
CA ILE A 99 9.80 3.84 -4.69
C ILE A 99 8.85 4.18 -5.84
N ILE A 100 7.55 3.95 -5.63
CA ILE A 100 6.51 4.16 -6.65
C ILE A 100 5.60 5.36 -6.37
N ALA A 101 5.52 5.80 -5.12
CA ALA A 101 4.70 6.92 -4.66
C ALA A 101 5.11 7.33 -3.25
N PHE A 102 4.55 8.46 -2.78
CA PHE A 102 4.54 8.80 -1.36
C PHE A 102 3.10 8.80 -0.82
N ASP A 103 2.98 8.59 0.49
CA ASP A 103 1.72 8.52 1.21
C ASP A 103 1.84 9.23 2.55
N GLY A 104 0.73 9.68 3.11
CA GLY A 104 0.61 10.12 4.50
C GLY A 104 -0.27 9.14 5.28
N ILE A 105 0.17 8.69 6.45
CA ILE A 105 -0.69 7.92 7.34
C ILE A 105 -1.57 8.91 8.10
N ALA A 106 -2.79 9.07 7.63
CA ALA A 106 -3.75 10.00 8.22
C ALA A 106 -4.43 9.39 9.44
N VAL A 107 -4.42 10.10 10.55
CA VAL A 107 -5.28 9.79 11.71
C VAL A 107 -6.69 10.23 11.36
N ILE A 108 -7.66 9.32 11.56
CA ILE A 108 -9.08 9.57 11.31
C ILE A 108 -9.90 9.35 12.56
N VAL A 109 -10.94 10.15 12.71
CA VAL A 109 -11.97 10.01 13.74
C VAL A 109 -13.34 10.01 13.08
N ASN A 110 -14.37 9.62 13.84
CA ASN A 110 -15.76 9.76 13.38
C ASN A 110 -16.06 11.21 12.98
N GLY A 111 -16.81 11.41 11.90
CA GLY A 111 -17.16 12.74 11.39
C GLY A 111 -17.85 13.65 12.40
N GLY A 112 -18.60 13.08 13.36
CA GLY A 112 -19.26 13.79 14.46
C GLY A 112 -18.37 14.08 15.68
N ASN A 113 -17.13 13.57 15.73
CA ASN A 113 -16.21 13.86 16.82
C ASN A 113 -15.79 15.34 16.82
N ALA A 114 -15.70 15.98 18.00
CA ALA A 114 -15.34 17.39 18.12
C ALA A 114 -13.85 17.66 17.84
N VAL A 115 -12.97 16.64 18.01
CA VAL A 115 -11.53 16.76 17.84
C VAL A 115 -11.18 16.92 16.37
N SER A 116 -10.42 17.98 16.02
CA SER A 116 -9.96 18.27 14.66
C SER A 116 -8.44 18.32 14.54
N SER A 117 -7.71 18.36 15.65
CA SER A 117 -6.25 18.37 15.72
C SER A 117 -5.77 17.65 16.97
N LEU A 118 -4.69 16.92 16.85
CA LEU A 118 -3.99 16.25 17.96
C LEU A 118 -2.50 16.51 17.83
N THR A 119 -1.79 16.60 18.95
CA THR A 119 -0.33 16.54 18.92
C THR A 119 0.14 15.10 18.68
N LYS A 120 1.33 14.93 18.15
CA LYS A 120 1.96 13.60 18.03
C LYS A 120 1.99 12.87 19.39
N LYS A 121 2.22 13.59 20.48
CA LYS A 121 2.22 13.02 21.83
C LYS A 121 0.83 12.51 22.25
N GLN A 122 -0.23 13.25 21.96
CA GLN A 122 -1.60 12.79 22.23
C GLN A 122 -1.97 11.55 21.41
N ILE A 123 -1.54 11.51 20.13
CA ILE A 123 -1.73 10.32 19.28
C ILE A 123 -1.01 9.11 19.87
N GLU A 124 0.25 9.26 20.27
CA GLU A 124 1.01 8.21 20.95
C GLU A 124 0.24 7.70 22.18
N GLN A 125 -0.19 8.62 23.07
CA GLN A 125 -0.89 8.28 24.31
C GLN A 125 -2.24 7.59 24.06
N ILE A 126 -2.99 8.01 23.07
CA ILE A 126 -4.24 7.36 22.69
C ILE A 126 -3.96 5.92 22.19
N PHE A 127 -3.10 5.78 21.18
CA PHE A 127 -2.89 4.47 20.60
C PHE A 127 -2.14 3.48 21.49
N SER A 128 -1.41 3.94 22.51
CA SER A 128 -0.82 3.09 23.55
C SER A 128 -1.75 2.80 24.73
N GLY A 129 -2.89 3.49 24.83
CA GLY A 129 -3.88 3.30 25.91
C GLY A 129 -3.61 4.11 27.18
N ASP A 130 -2.69 5.05 27.16
CA ASP A 130 -2.45 5.98 28.28
C ASP A 130 -3.61 6.98 28.41
N VAL A 131 -4.24 7.33 27.29
CA VAL A 131 -5.43 8.18 27.21
C VAL A 131 -6.58 7.34 26.65
N THR A 132 -7.64 7.19 27.43
CA THR A 132 -8.78 6.32 27.11
C THR A 132 -10.11 7.06 27.00
N ASP A 133 -10.13 8.37 27.28
CA ASP A 133 -11.32 9.21 27.20
C ASP A 133 -11.06 10.46 26.35
N TRP A 134 -12.00 10.80 25.49
CA TRP A 134 -11.89 11.93 24.56
C TRP A 134 -11.77 13.30 25.26
N SER A 135 -12.31 13.46 26.49
CA SER A 135 -12.19 14.70 27.26
C SER A 135 -10.75 15.10 27.56
N ALA A 136 -9.85 14.12 27.68
CA ALA A 136 -8.42 14.36 27.93
C ALA A 136 -7.70 15.03 26.75
N VAL A 137 -8.32 15.04 25.55
CA VAL A 137 -7.74 15.62 24.34
C VAL A 137 -8.68 16.64 23.67
N GLY A 138 -9.59 17.22 24.44
CA GLY A 138 -10.48 18.31 23.98
C GLY A 138 -11.74 17.84 23.24
N GLY A 139 -12.05 16.55 23.30
CA GLY A 139 -13.30 15.98 22.82
C GLY A 139 -14.44 16.03 23.85
N LYS A 140 -15.61 15.56 23.45
CA LYS A 140 -16.70 15.31 24.38
C LYS A 140 -16.35 14.09 25.26
N PRO A 141 -16.73 14.07 26.55
CA PRO A 141 -16.50 12.90 27.40
C PRO A 141 -17.05 11.61 26.76
N GLY A 142 -16.24 10.56 26.77
CA GLY A 142 -16.59 9.25 26.24
C GLY A 142 -15.35 8.40 25.95
N PRO A 143 -15.50 7.06 25.99
CA PRO A 143 -14.38 6.14 25.81
C PRO A 143 -13.82 6.21 24.37
N ILE A 144 -12.51 6.04 24.22
CA ILE A 144 -11.87 5.99 22.91
C ILE A 144 -11.83 4.55 22.41
N SER A 145 -12.42 4.29 21.24
CA SER A 145 -12.36 3.00 20.53
C SER A 145 -11.26 3.03 19.48
N ILE A 146 -10.19 2.26 19.69
CA ILE A 146 -8.99 2.28 18.86
C ILE A 146 -9.06 1.18 17.79
N TYR A 147 -8.97 1.57 16.53
CA TYR A 147 -8.90 0.66 15.38
C TYR A 147 -7.51 0.70 14.76
N THR A 148 -6.86 -0.47 14.67
CA THR A 148 -5.52 -0.65 14.14
C THR A 148 -5.51 -1.69 13.02
N ARG A 149 -4.39 -1.81 12.33
CA ARG A 149 -4.17 -2.86 11.33
C ARG A 149 -3.62 -4.11 11.99
N ASN A 150 -3.73 -5.25 11.30
CA ASN A 150 -3.04 -6.47 11.68
C ASN A 150 -1.50 -6.33 11.60
N THR A 151 -0.76 -7.27 12.17
CA THR A 151 0.71 -7.20 12.27
C THR A 151 1.46 -7.43 10.95
N SER A 152 0.80 -8.00 9.91
CA SER A 152 1.35 -8.11 8.55
C SER A 152 1.37 -6.76 7.81
N SER A 153 0.58 -5.79 8.26
CA SER A 153 0.44 -4.47 7.66
C SER A 153 1.71 -3.63 7.80
N GLY A 154 2.21 -3.09 6.67
CA GLY A 154 3.26 -2.09 6.69
C GLY A 154 2.81 -0.80 7.37
N THR A 155 1.53 -0.42 7.21
CA THR A 155 0.96 0.77 7.87
C THR A 155 0.95 0.62 9.40
N TYR A 156 0.66 -0.58 9.91
CA TYR A 156 0.80 -0.88 11.34
C TYR A 156 2.23 -0.62 11.85
N SER A 157 3.21 -1.14 11.13
CA SER A 157 4.62 -0.97 11.51
C SER A 157 5.08 0.48 11.40
N GLU A 158 4.77 1.16 10.30
CA GLU A 158 5.18 2.56 10.08
C GLU A 158 4.49 3.53 11.05
N PHE A 159 3.20 3.33 11.35
CA PHE A 159 2.52 4.16 12.33
C PHE A 159 3.15 4.00 13.72
N LYS A 160 3.55 2.78 14.09
CA LYS A 160 4.28 2.52 15.34
C LYS A 160 5.62 3.27 15.40
N GLU A 161 6.36 3.30 14.28
CA GLU A 161 7.62 4.03 14.16
C GLU A 161 7.42 5.56 14.19
N LEU A 162 6.52 6.07 13.34
CA LEU A 162 6.36 7.50 13.11
C LEU A 162 5.56 8.21 14.20
N ALA A 163 4.49 7.56 14.70
CA ALA A 163 3.50 8.18 15.58
C ALA A 163 3.64 7.77 17.05
N MET A 164 4.16 6.56 17.35
CA MET A 164 4.08 5.97 18.68
C MET A 164 5.44 5.80 19.36
N SER A 165 6.52 6.37 18.83
CA SER A 165 7.86 6.22 19.38
C SER A 165 8.23 4.75 19.66
N LYS A 166 7.77 3.84 18.79
CA LYS A 166 7.93 2.36 18.87
C LYS A 166 7.19 1.68 20.04
N ARG A 167 6.37 2.41 20.78
CA ARG A 167 5.57 1.82 21.86
C ARG A 167 4.54 0.82 21.30
N ASP A 168 4.12 -0.12 22.13
CA ASP A 168 3.08 -1.07 21.76
C ASP A 168 1.70 -0.41 21.74
N TYR A 169 0.86 -0.92 20.82
CA TYR A 169 -0.55 -0.52 20.79
C TYR A 169 -1.29 -1.03 22.03
N ALA A 170 -2.29 -0.26 22.45
CA ALA A 170 -3.19 -0.67 23.54
C ALA A 170 -3.74 -2.08 23.31
N GLY A 171 -3.77 -2.89 24.36
CA GLY A 171 -4.35 -4.24 24.31
C GLY A 171 -5.83 -4.27 23.92
N SER A 172 -6.55 -3.15 24.17
CA SER A 172 -7.95 -2.94 23.77
C SER A 172 -8.15 -2.59 22.29
N SER A 173 -7.07 -2.34 21.54
CA SER A 173 -7.17 -1.97 20.10
C SER A 173 -7.72 -3.12 19.27
N GLN A 174 -8.68 -2.81 18.38
CA GLN A 174 -9.26 -3.76 17.44
C GLN A 174 -8.41 -3.79 16.17
N LYS A 175 -7.96 -5.00 15.78
CA LYS A 175 -7.08 -5.21 14.61
C LYS A 175 -7.92 -5.57 13.40
N LEU A 176 -7.80 -4.80 12.33
CA LEU A 176 -8.52 -4.97 11.07
C LEU A 176 -7.57 -5.22 9.89
N ALA A 177 -8.07 -5.89 8.86
CA ALA A 177 -7.24 -6.33 7.75
C ALA A 177 -6.84 -5.18 6.80
N GLY A 178 -7.75 -4.22 6.52
CA GLY A 178 -7.56 -3.20 5.49
C GLY A 178 -7.87 -1.77 5.94
N ASN A 179 -7.41 -0.81 5.14
CA ASN A 179 -7.70 0.61 5.33
C ASN A 179 -9.20 0.90 5.24
N GLU A 180 -9.92 0.27 4.30
CA GLU A 180 -11.36 0.46 4.12
C GLU A 180 -12.15 -0.01 5.34
N GLN A 181 -11.75 -1.13 5.95
CA GLN A 181 -12.38 -1.62 7.16
C GLN A 181 -12.16 -0.66 8.34
N ILE A 182 -10.94 -0.12 8.49
CA ILE A 182 -10.67 0.92 9.52
C ILE A 182 -11.59 2.12 9.30
N ALA A 183 -11.65 2.65 8.09
CA ALA A 183 -12.49 3.81 7.78
C ALA A 183 -13.97 3.52 8.03
N ALA A 184 -14.46 2.34 7.65
CA ALA A 184 -15.85 1.92 7.87
C ALA A 184 -16.20 1.82 9.35
N GLU A 185 -15.34 1.21 10.18
CA GLU A 185 -15.60 1.07 11.61
C GLU A 185 -15.51 2.41 12.36
N VAL A 186 -14.51 3.26 12.02
CA VAL A 186 -14.42 4.61 12.57
C VAL A 186 -15.65 5.45 12.17
N GLY A 187 -16.11 5.33 10.93
CA GLY A 187 -17.29 6.05 10.43
C GLY A 187 -18.60 5.67 11.15
N LYS A 188 -18.72 4.43 11.60
CA LYS A 188 -19.91 3.94 12.32
C LYS A 188 -19.86 4.24 13.82
N ASN A 189 -18.67 4.34 14.42
CA ASN A 189 -18.49 4.51 15.86
C ASN A 189 -18.18 5.96 16.23
N PRO A 190 -19.10 6.70 16.89
CA PRO A 190 -18.86 8.08 17.31
C PRO A 190 -17.59 8.27 18.16
N ASN A 191 -17.15 7.22 18.86
CA ASN A 191 -15.96 7.23 19.72
C ASN A 191 -14.71 6.67 19.02
N GLY A 192 -14.80 6.35 17.71
CA GLY A 192 -13.76 5.68 16.94
C GLY A 192 -12.59 6.60 16.58
N ILE A 193 -11.39 6.03 16.68
CA ILE A 193 -10.15 6.57 16.11
C ILE A 193 -9.42 5.46 15.38
N GLY A 194 -8.78 5.79 14.26
CA GLY A 194 -7.95 4.88 13.50
C GLY A 194 -6.95 5.63 12.63
N TYR A 195 -6.27 4.90 11.76
CA TYR A 195 -5.38 5.50 10.77
C TYR A 195 -5.48 4.79 9.42
N VAL A 196 -5.37 5.57 8.35
CA VAL A 196 -5.45 5.08 6.96
C VAL A 196 -4.45 5.85 6.07
N GLY A 197 -4.14 5.32 4.89
CA GLY A 197 -3.44 6.09 3.85
C GLY A 197 -4.32 7.21 3.27
N LEU A 198 -3.70 8.24 2.66
CA LEU A 198 -4.40 9.40 2.09
C LEU A 198 -5.52 9.00 1.11
N ALA A 199 -5.31 7.99 0.30
CA ALA A 199 -6.27 7.50 -0.69
C ALA A 199 -7.60 6.99 -0.09
N TYR A 200 -7.68 6.87 1.24
CA TYR A 200 -8.85 6.35 1.96
C TYR A 200 -9.62 7.43 2.74
N LEU A 201 -9.19 8.71 2.66
CA LEU A 201 -9.82 9.82 3.38
C LEU A 201 -11.22 10.20 2.86
N GLY A 202 -11.57 9.80 1.64
CA GLY A 202 -12.91 10.02 1.07
C GLY A 202 -14.01 9.10 1.61
N ALA A 203 -13.72 8.26 2.61
CA ALA A 203 -14.72 7.35 3.18
C ALA A 203 -15.80 8.12 3.95
N SER A 204 -17.05 7.65 3.84
CA SER A 204 -18.18 8.28 4.51
C SER A 204 -18.09 8.16 6.04
N GLY A 205 -18.53 9.19 6.75
CA GLY A 205 -18.63 9.20 8.21
C GLY A 205 -17.32 9.40 8.95
N VAL A 206 -16.19 9.62 8.25
CA VAL A 206 -14.91 9.92 8.87
C VAL A 206 -14.42 11.32 8.55
N LYS A 207 -13.55 11.85 9.40
CA LYS A 207 -12.76 13.03 9.10
C LYS A 207 -11.31 12.83 9.53
N ALA A 208 -10.40 13.46 8.80
CA ALA A 208 -8.98 13.48 9.16
C ALA A 208 -8.74 14.46 10.32
N VAL A 209 -7.75 14.12 11.15
CA VAL A 209 -7.27 14.96 12.25
C VAL A 209 -5.91 15.55 11.86
N GLY A 210 -5.72 16.84 12.08
CA GLY A 210 -4.42 17.48 11.94
C GLY A 210 -3.43 16.96 12.98
N VAL A 211 -2.15 16.86 12.64
CA VAL A 211 -1.08 16.41 13.53
C VAL A 211 -0.09 17.55 13.70
N ASP A 212 0.09 18.04 14.93
CA ASP A 212 0.93 19.19 15.25
C ASP A 212 0.65 20.40 14.31
N GLY A 213 -0.63 20.61 14.00
CA GLY A 213 -1.10 21.67 13.10
C GLY A 213 -1.02 21.37 11.60
N ALA A 214 -0.42 20.27 11.18
CA ALA A 214 -0.37 19.84 9.79
C ALA A 214 -1.52 18.91 9.44
N VAL A 215 -2.31 19.24 8.42
CA VAL A 215 -3.39 18.37 7.90
C VAL A 215 -2.83 17.34 6.90
N PRO A 216 -3.36 16.09 6.87
CA PRO A 216 -2.91 15.05 5.94
C PRO A 216 -3.44 15.32 4.52
N THR A 217 -2.70 16.10 3.76
CA THR A 217 -2.96 16.40 2.35
C THR A 217 -1.76 16.00 1.50
N SER A 218 -2.01 15.71 0.22
CA SER A 218 -0.94 15.44 -0.75
C SER A 218 0.08 16.57 -0.79
N ALA A 219 -0.36 17.84 -0.73
CA ALA A 219 0.51 19.00 -0.70
C ALA A 219 1.43 19.04 0.54
N ASN A 220 0.90 18.73 1.73
CA ASN A 220 1.70 18.71 2.96
C ASN A 220 2.66 17.51 3.01
N VAL A 221 2.29 16.38 2.44
CA VAL A 221 3.18 15.22 2.28
C VAL A 221 4.31 15.55 1.31
N GLN A 222 4.00 16.11 0.14
CA GLN A 222 4.99 16.52 -0.86
C GLN A 222 5.95 17.57 -0.32
N ALA A 223 5.45 18.53 0.45
CA ALA A 223 6.24 19.57 1.09
C ALA A 223 6.99 19.09 2.36
N LYS A 224 6.87 17.79 2.73
CA LYS A 224 7.45 17.20 3.95
C LYS A 224 6.99 17.90 5.24
N LYS A 225 5.81 18.52 5.23
CA LYS A 225 5.21 19.18 6.39
C LYS A 225 4.37 18.24 7.24
N TYR A 226 3.82 17.18 6.64
CA TYR A 226 3.02 16.18 7.39
C TYR A 226 3.96 15.14 8.05
N PRO A 227 3.91 14.96 9.38
CA PRO A 227 4.94 14.19 10.10
C PRO A 227 4.87 12.68 9.86
N PHE A 228 3.74 12.14 9.38
CA PHE A 228 3.54 10.72 9.12
C PHE A 228 3.59 10.39 7.61
N ALA A 229 4.43 11.13 6.89
CA ALA A 229 4.70 10.88 5.48
C ALA A 229 5.67 9.70 5.31
N ARG A 230 5.45 8.89 4.27
CA ARG A 230 6.27 7.70 3.97
C ARG A 230 6.33 7.41 2.48
N PRO A 231 7.36 6.73 1.97
CA PRO A 231 7.36 6.14 0.64
C PRO A 231 6.55 4.84 0.58
N LEU A 232 6.10 4.52 -0.63
CA LEU A 232 5.46 3.26 -1.00
C LEU A 232 6.37 2.54 -2.01
N TYR A 233 6.47 1.20 -1.89
CA TYR A 233 7.50 0.44 -2.56
C TYR A 233 6.94 -0.73 -3.36
N TYR A 234 7.64 -1.02 -4.48
CA TYR A 234 7.74 -2.34 -5.05
C TYR A 234 9.09 -2.96 -4.69
N TYR A 235 9.08 -4.24 -4.35
CA TYR A 235 10.25 -5.08 -4.16
C TYR A 235 10.27 -6.19 -5.20
N THR A 236 11.44 -6.45 -5.77
CA THR A 236 11.68 -7.56 -6.69
C THR A 236 12.94 -8.31 -6.27
N ASN A 237 13.12 -9.55 -6.75
CA ASN A 237 14.39 -10.26 -6.58
C ASN A 237 15.37 -9.80 -7.66
N GLY A 238 16.33 -8.99 -7.27
CA GLY A 238 17.25 -8.32 -8.21
C GLY A 238 16.52 -7.34 -9.13
N THR A 239 17.20 -6.93 -10.21
CA THR A 239 16.62 -6.07 -11.25
C THR A 239 15.43 -6.79 -11.89
N PRO A 240 14.23 -6.17 -11.93
CA PRO A 240 13.08 -6.80 -12.56
C PRO A 240 13.34 -7.06 -14.04
N ALA A 241 12.78 -8.15 -14.56
CA ALA A 241 12.88 -8.55 -15.96
C ALA A 241 11.50 -8.88 -16.52
N GLY A 242 11.39 -9.02 -17.85
CA GLY A 242 10.15 -9.41 -18.52
C GLY A 242 9.00 -8.46 -18.19
N GLU A 243 7.82 -9.02 -17.92
CA GLU A 243 6.60 -8.27 -17.64
C GLU A 243 6.68 -7.45 -16.34
N ALA A 244 7.37 -7.96 -15.32
CA ALA A 244 7.58 -7.22 -14.09
C ALA A 244 8.36 -5.92 -14.31
N ALA A 245 9.38 -5.93 -15.17
CA ALA A 245 10.13 -4.73 -15.53
C ALA A 245 9.23 -3.72 -16.24
N ARG A 246 8.50 -4.17 -17.26
CA ARG A 246 7.57 -3.31 -18.05
C ARG A 246 6.50 -2.68 -17.18
N PHE A 247 5.91 -3.45 -16.24
CA PHE A 247 4.88 -2.91 -15.33
C PHE A 247 5.46 -1.92 -14.31
N VAL A 248 6.67 -2.17 -13.79
CA VAL A 248 7.37 -1.20 -12.93
C VAL A 248 7.66 0.10 -13.69
N GLU A 249 8.17 0.01 -14.92
CA GLU A 249 8.42 1.17 -15.79
C GLU A 249 7.13 1.94 -16.09
N PHE A 250 6.04 1.23 -16.42
CA PHE A 250 4.72 1.84 -16.61
C PHE A 250 4.25 2.57 -15.35
N THR A 251 4.37 1.95 -14.17
CA THR A 251 4.02 2.60 -12.90
C THR A 251 4.79 3.91 -12.69
N LEU A 252 6.07 3.96 -13.08
CA LEU A 252 6.93 5.14 -12.96
C LEU A 252 6.76 6.15 -14.10
N SER A 253 6.06 5.79 -15.18
CA SER A 253 5.80 6.65 -16.31
C SER A 253 4.88 7.83 -15.96
N PRO A 254 4.82 8.90 -16.78
CA PRO A 254 3.86 9.99 -16.57
C PRO A 254 2.42 9.51 -16.43
N THR A 255 1.98 8.53 -17.23
CA THR A 255 0.64 7.94 -17.15
C THR A 255 0.42 7.22 -15.82
N GLY A 256 1.33 6.34 -15.42
CA GLY A 256 1.25 5.65 -14.13
C GLY A 256 1.24 6.62 -12.94
N GLN A 257 2.03 7.69 -13.00
CA GLN A 257 2.09 8.70 -11.94
C GLN A 257 0.85 9.62 -11.92
N GLN A 258 0.17 9.82 -13.04
CA GLN A 258 -1.17 10.44 -13.05
C GLN A 258 -2.18 9.56 -12.31
N THR A 259 -2.15 8.25 -12.52
CA THR A 259 -3.00 7.31 -11.79
C THR A 259 -2.69 7.28 -10.30
N VAL A 260 -1.42 7.34 -9.90
CA VAL A 260 -1.00 7.52 -8.49
C VAL A 260 -1.70 8.73 -7.88
N SER A 261 -1.65 9.88 -8.55
CA SER A 261 -2.28 11.12 -8.08
C SER A 261 -3.80 11.04 -8.05
N LYS A 262 -4.42 10.47 -9.09
CA LYS A 262 -5.88 10.28 -9.21
C LYS A 262 -6.45 9.39 -8.10
N VAL A 263 -5.72 8.37 -7.70
CA VAL A 263 -6.10 7.47 -6.59
C VAL A 263 -6.00 8.19 -5.23
N GLY A 264 -5.20 9.24 -5.13
CA GLY A 264 -5.05 10.04 -3.90
C GLY A 264 -3.72 9.85 -3.18
N PHE A 265 -2.75 9.19 -3.81
CA PHE A 265 -1.36 9.18 -3.34
C PHE A 265 -0.56 10.34 -3.92
N VAL A 266 0.67 10.50 -3.49
CA VAL A 266 1.56 11.57 -3.95
C VAL A 266 2.54 10.99 -4.96
N ALA A 267 2.53 11.51 -6.18
CA ALA A 267 3.45 11.12 -7.23
C ALA A 267 4.90 11.44 -6.86
N ILE A 268 5.84 10.65 -7.42
CA ILE A 268 7.28 10.82 -7.19
C ILE A 268 7.87 11.99 -7.99
N LYS A 269 7.17 12.45 -9.04
CA LYS A 269 7.59 13.57 -9.92
C LYS A 269 6.38 14.42 -10.27
#